data_8e98fb5ad84af5295b0d5e392297f677
#
_entry.id   8e98fb5ad84af5295b0d5e392297f677
#
_cell.length_a   1.000
_cell.length_b   1.000
_cell.length_c   1.000
_cell.angle_alpha   90.00
_cell.angle_beta   90.00
_cell.angle_gamma   90.00
#
_symmetry.space_group_name_H-M   'P 1'
#
loop_
_entity.id
_entity.type
_entity.pdbx_description
1 polymer ?
#
loop_
_entity_poly.entity_id
_entity_poly.type
_entity_poly.pdbx_seq_one_letter_code
_entity_poly.pdbx_strand_id
1 'polypeptide(L)'
;MKIFAALFAALMITLSGGLAQAKPDTVELYTEAVMIGDVPALETLLAPNYWHINANGHIEDKEHFINTIKNKELVIDRLTFTNARTAMISDAKLITGTGYLKAKATPPLPQGLMRVTVVVVSNKGREQVVLFQATPVIATEGCNDGNCKIQ
;
A
#
# COMPACT_ATOMS: atom_id res chain seq x y z
N MET A 1 -13.10 -74.09 18.26
CA MET A 1 -13.78 -72.85 18.09
C MET A 1 -12.72 -71.76 18.11
N LYS A 2 -12.36 -71.17 16.97
CA LYS A 2 -11.33 -70.14 16.84
C LYS A 2 -12.05 -68.84 16.53
N ILE A 3 -11.94 -67.84 17.43
CA ILE A 3 -12.54 -66.54 17.31
C ILE A 3 -11.46 -65.64 16.67
N PHE A 4 -11.70 -65.16 15.44
CA PHE A 4 -10.89 -64.15 14.77
C PHE A 4 -11.34 -62.74 15.24
N ALA A 5 -10.46 -62.03 15.93
CA ALA A 5 -10.66 -60.63 16.22
C ALA A 5 -10.05 -59.81 15.06
N ALA A 6 -10.91 -59.12 14.31
CA ALA A 6 -10.48 -58.20 13.26
C ALA A 6 -10.20 -56.83 13.89
N LEU A 7 -8.94 -56.40 13.83
CA LEU A 7 -8.52 -55.03 14.17
C LEU A 7 -8.86 -54.09 13.00
N PHE A 8 -9.82 -53.19 13.19
CA PHE A 8 -10.06 -52.05 12.31
C PHE A 8 -9.16 -50.90 12.75
N ALA A 9 -8.07 -50.67 12.06
CA ALA A 9 -7.26 -49.46 12.22
C ALA A 9 -7.90 -48.32 11.42
N ALA A 10 -8.59 -47.40 12.09
CA ALA A 10 -9.11 -46.19 11.47
C ALA A 10 -7.97 -45.20 11.23
N LEU A 11 -7.57 -45.01 9.96
CA LEU A 11 -6.61 -44.05 9.51
C LEU A 11 -7.28 -42.65 9.47
N MET A 12 -7.14 -41.88 10.53
CA MET A 12 -7.56 -40.48 10.54
C MET A 12 -6.54 -39.66 9.76
N ILE A 13 -6.85 -39.34 8.49
CA ILE A 13 -6.12 -38.34 7.70
C ILE A 13 -6.64 -36.97 8.13
N THR A 14 -5.91 -36.30 8.99
CA THR A 14 -6.15 -34.86 9.29
C THR A 14 -5.67 -34.03 8.10
N LEU A 15 -6.59 -33.62 7.22
CA LEU A 15 -6.33 -32.56 6.24
C LEU A 15 -6.16 -31.23 7.00
N SER A 16 -4.96 -30.93 7.43
CA SER A 16 -4.58 -29.55 7.82
C SER A 16 -4.37 -28.75 6.54
N GLY A 17 -5.47 -28.32 5.94
CA GLY A 17 -5.46 -27.29 4.90
C GLY A 17 -4.97 -25.97 5.51
N GLY A 18 -3.68 -25.73 5.52
CA GLY A 18 -3.12 -24.42 5.82
C GLY A 18 -3.64 -23.45 4.77
N LEU A 19 -4.54 -22.54 5.16
CA LEU A 19 -4.86 -21.38 4.36
C LEU A 19 -3.56 -20.60 4.19
N ALA A 20 -2.94 -20.70 3.01
CA ALA A 20 -1.81 -19.86 2.64
C ALA A 20 -2.33 -18.40 2.62
N GLN A 21 -2.07 -17.68 3.69
CA GLN A 21 -2.39 -16.27 3.76
C GLN A 21 -1.53 -15.55 2.72
N ALA A 22 -2.17 -14.92 1.74
CA ALA A 22 -1.46 -14.15 0.73
C ALA A 22 -0.57 -13.12 1.44
N LYS A 23 0.71 -13.06 1.04
CA LYS A 23 1.63 -12.05 1.57
C LYS A 23 1.06 -10.67 1.26
N PRO A 24 0.97 -9.75 2.24
CA PRO A 24 0.47 -8.41 1.97
C PRO A 24 1.30 -7.71 0.90
N ASP A 25 0.65 -6.97 0.04
CA ASP A 25 1.29 -6.21 -1.04
C ASP A 25 2.14 -5.07 -0.44
N THR A 26 3.22 -4.72 -1.13
CA THR A 26 4.14 -3.63 -0.73
C THR A 26 3.41 -2.30 -0.55
N VAL A 27 2.38 -2.02 -1.35
CA VAL A 27 1.55 -0.81 -1.23
C VAL A 27 0.70 -0.84 0.03
N GLU A 28 0.15 -2.00 0.40
CA GLU A 28 -0.60 -2.18 1.64
C GLU A 28 0.30 -1.96 2.85
N LEU A 29 1.48 -2.58 2.86
CA LEU A 29 2.48 -2.41 3.93
C LEU A 29 2.92 -0.96 4.06
N TYR A 30 3.16 -0.27 2.94
CA TYR A 30 3.51 1.15 2.93
C TYR A 30 2.38 2.00 3.53
N THR A 31 1.15 1.77 3.08
CA THR A 31 -0.04 2.52 3.54
C THR A 31 -0.24 2.34 5.04
N GLU A 32 -0.12 1.11 5.53
CA GLU A 32 -0.22 0.81 6.96
C GLU A 32 0.90 1.51 7.75
N ALA A 33 2.15 1.37 7.32
CA ALA A 33 3.30 1.97 8.00
C ALA A 33 3.19 3.50 8.11
N VAL A 34 2.70 4.16 7.06
CA VAL A 34 2.48 5.61 7.06
C VAL A 34 1.36 6.00 8.03
N MET A 35 0.23 5.26 8.04
CA MET A 35 -0.91 5.55 8.93
C MET A 35 -0.57 5.39 10.40
N ILE A 36 0.22 4.37 10.78
CA ILE A 36 0.59 4.14 12.18
C ILE A 36 1.89 4.84 12.59
N GLY A 37 2.60 5.45 11.64
CA GLY A 37 3.88 6.13 11.87
C GLY A 37 5.04 5.16 12.17
N ASP A 38 5.04 3.97 11.55
CA ASP A 38 6.08 2.95 11.73
C ASP A 38 7.35 3.32 10.94
N VAL A 39 8.19 4.15 11.57
CA VAL A 39 9.47 4.59 11.00
C VAL A 39 10.38 3.41 10.63
N PRO A 40 10.61 2.38 11.46
CA PRO A 40 11.41 1.22 11.09
C PRO A 40 10.91 0.49 9.84
N ALA A 41 9.58 0.32 9.69
CA ALA A 41 8.99 -0.27 8.50
C ALA A 41 9.23 0.61 7.27
N LEU A 42 9.02 1.93 7.38
CA LEU A 42 9.25 2.90 6.31
C LEU A 42 10.71 2.89 5.86
N GLU A 43 11.67 2.84 6.77
CA GLU A 43 13.10 2.73 6.43
C GLU A 43 13.42 1.53 5.53
N THR A 44 12.69 0.43 5.71
CA THR A 44 12.86 -0.80 4.95
C THR A 44 12.09 -0.79 3.63
N LEU A 45 10.86 -0.26 3.65
CA LEU A 45 9.94 -0.26 2.50
C LEU A 45 10.31 0.79 1.45
N LEU A 46 10.93 1.91 1.85
CA LEU A 46 11.30 2.97 0.93
C LEU A 46 12.69 2.72 0.33
N ALA A 47 12.80 2.86 -0.98
CA ALA A 47 14.08 2.79 -1.68
C ALA A 47 15.00 3.96 -1.26
N PRO A 48 16.33 3.82 -1.40
CA PRO A 48 17.24 4.92 -1.07
C PRO A 48 17.01 6.21 -1.86
N ASN A 49 16.50 6.08 -3.09
CA ASN A 49 16.16 7.17 -3.99
C ASN A 49 14.63 7.44 -4.04
N TYR A 50 13.93 7.22 -2.93
CA TYR A 50 12.49 7.45 -2.81
C TYR A 50 12.15 8.93 -2.97
N TRP A 51 11.02 9.18 -3.63
CA TRP A 51 10.40 10.48 -3.80
C TRP A 51 8.96 10.44 -3.31
N HIS A 52 8.60 11.38 -2.46
CA HIS A 52 7.23 11.63 -2.04
C HIS A 52 6.76 12.94 -2.69
N ILE A 53 5.70 12.87 -3.49
CA ILE A 53 5.03 14.06 -4.03
C ILE A 53 3.71 14.18 -3.30
N ASN A 54 3.65 15.11 -2.36
CA ASN A 54 2.46 15.29 -1.53
C ASN A 54 1.32 15.98 -2.29
N ALA A 55 0.15 16.05 -1.66
CA ALA A 55 -1.07 16.59 -2.28
C ALA A 55 -1.01 18.11 -2.61
N ASN A 56 -0.01 18.83 -2.11
CA ASN A 56 0.29 20.23 -2.51
C ASN A 56 1.29 20.29 -3.67
N GLY A 57 1.82 19.14 -4.14
CA GLY A 57 2.83 19.06 -5.20
C GLY A 57 4.26 19.27 -4.71
N HIS A 58 4.50 19.33 -3.40
CA HIS A 58 5.86 19.41 -2.86
C HIS A 58 6.53 18.05 -2.98
N ILE A 59 7.81 18.09 -3.32
CA ILE A 59 8.65 16.90 -3.48
C ILE A 59 9.54 16.78 -2.24
N GLU A 60 9.51 15.60 -1.64
CA GLU A 60 10.29 15.24 -0.46
C GLU A 60 11.09 13.98 -0.77
N ASP A 61 12.36 13.95 -0.34
CA ASP A 61 13.16 12.73 -0.38
C ASP A 61 12.81 11.79 0.79
N LYS A 62 13.43 10.62 0.82
CA LYS A 62 13.21 9.61 1.84
C LYS A 62 13.43 10.15 3.26
N GLU A 63 14.54 10.84 3.48
CA GLU A 63 14.94 11.32 4.81
C GLU A 63 13.95 12.38 5.31
N HIS A 64 13.62 13.34 4.46
CA HIS A 64 12.65 14.40 4.79
C HIS A 64 11.29 13.79 5.12
N PHE A 65 10.77 12.91 4.25
CA PHE A 65 9.48 12.27 4.47
C PHE A 65 9.41 11.48 5.79
N ILE A 66 10.45 10.68 6.08
CA ILE A 66 10.52 9.91 7.33
C ILE A 66 10.57 10.84 8.56
N ASN A 67 11.35 11.93 8.48
CA ASN A 67 11.42 12.91 9.55
C ASN A 67 10.07 13.60 9.80
N THR A 68 9.35 13.95 8.74
CA THR A 68 7.99 14.53 8.81
C THR A 68 7.02 13.60 9.57
N ILE A 69 7.07 12.29 9.32
CA ILE A 69 6.28 11.28 10.05
C ILE A 69 6.75 11.18 11.51
N LYS A 70 8.07 11.05 11.72
CA LYS A 70 8.68 10.89 13.04
C LYS A 70 8.38 12.06 13.97
N ASN A 71 8.41 13.29 13.43
CA ASN A 71 8.16 14.52 14.17
C ASN A 71 6.66 14.82 14.32
N LYS A 72 5.77 13.99 13.76
CA LYS A 72 4.32 14.19 13.74
C LYS A 72 3.88 15.49 13.03
N GLU A 73 4.69 15.98 12.10
CA GLU A 73 4.35 17.08 11.21
C GLU A 73 3.33 16.63 10.15
N LEU A 74 3.31 15.32 9.86
CA LEU A 74 2.29 14.62 9.10
C LEU A 74 1.74 13.47 9.93
N VAL A 75 0.43 13.51 10.23
CA VAL A 75 -0.31 12.44 10.88
C VAL A 75 -1.47 12.07 9.98
N ILE A 76 -1.50 10.83 9.52
CA ILE A 76 -2.54 10.35 8.62
C ILE A 76 -3.61 9.63 9.43
N ASP A 77 -4.81 10.23 9.50
CA ASP A 77 -5.97 9.65 10.15
C ASP A 77 -6.62 8.56 9.27
N ARG A 78 -6.56 8.74 7.95
CA ARG A 78 -7.10 7.80 6.96
C ARG A 78 -6.38 7.95 5.62
N LEU A 79 -5.92 6.81 5.10
CA LEU A 79 -5.44 6.67 3.74
C LEU A 79 -6.03 5.38 3.17
N THR A 80 -6.82 5.47 2.12
CA THR A 80 -7.32 4.30 1.40
C THR A 80 -6.82 4.31 -0.02
N PHE A 81 -6.71 3.13 -0.61
CA PHE A 81 -6.28 2.95 -1.98
C PHE A 81 -7.18 1.92 -2.64
N THR A 82 -7.97 2.32 -3.62
CA THR A 82 -8.98 1.51 -4.30
C THR A 82 -8.89 1.66 -5.82
N ASN A 83 -9.55 0.75 -6.53
CA ASN A 83 -9.57 0.74 -8.01
C ASN A 83 -8.16 0.77 -8.62
N ALA A 84 -7.21 0.06 -7.99
CA ALA A 84 -5.84 0.02 -8.43
C ALA A 84 -5.71 -0.64 -9.81
N ARG A 85 -4.89 -0.02 -10.66
CA ARG A 85 -4.45 -0.56 -11.95
C ARG A 85 -2.94 -0.65 -11.92
N THR A 86 -2.41 -1.81 -12.31
CA THR A 86 -0.97 -2.05 -12.32
C THR A 86 -0.48 -2.23 -13.75
N ALA A 87 0.58 -1.52 -14.11
CA ALA A 87 1.35 -1.74 -15.32
C ALA A 87 2.79 -2.14 -14.94
N MET A 88 3.33 -3.13 -15.64
CA MET A 88 4.73 -3.52 -15.49
C MET A 88 5.58 -2.77 -16.50
N ILE A 89 6.66 -2.16 -16.03
CA ILE A 89 7.63 -1.45 -16.86
C ILE A 89 9.01 -1.99 -16.47
N SER A 90 9.49 -2.97 -17.24
CA SER A 90 10.70 -3.74 -16.86
C SER A 90 10.53 -4.41 -15.49
N ASP A 91 11.35 -4.08 -14.52
CA ASP A 91 11.35 -4.56 -13.13
C ASP A 91 10.55 -3.67 -12.16
N ALA A 92 9.93 -2.61 -12.71
CA ALA A 92 9.10 -1.69 -11.92
C ALA A 92 7.60 -1.97 -12.12
N LYS A 93 6.84 -1.86 -11.04
CA LYS A 93 5.37 -1.81 -11.03
C LYS A 93 4.93 -0.36 -10.93
N LEU A 94 4.22 0.12 -11.92
CA LEU A 94 3.48 1.39 -11.86
C LEU A 94 2.04 1.08 -11.43
N ILE A 95 1.64 1.57 -10.27
CA ILE A 95 0.34 1.33 -9.68
C ILE A 95 -0.38 2.67 -9.56
N THR A 96 -1.55 2.79 -10.17
CA THR A 96 -2.39 4.00 -10.03
C THR A 96 -3.78 3.61 -9.58
N GLY A 97 -4.40 4.46 -8.76
CA GLY A 97 -5.72 4.20 -8.24
C GLY A 97 -6.37 5.45 -7.65
N THR A 98 -7.52 5.25 -7.02
CA THR A 98 -8.23 6.30 -6.26
C THR A 98 -7.96 6.10 -4.79
N GLY A 99 -7.54 7.17 -4.12
CA GLY A 99 -7.34 7.19 -2.68
C GLY A 99 -8.30 8.15 -2.00
N TYR A 100 -8.43 8.02 -0.68
CA TYR A 100 -9.06 9.02 0.17
C TYR A 100 -8.06 9.39 1.26
N LEU A 101 -7.72 10.68 1.34
CA LEU A 101 -6.78 11.20 2.33
C LEU A 101 -7.52 12.02 3.39
N LYS A 102 -7.27 11.69 4.66
CA LYS A 102 -7.54 12.54 5.81
C LYS A 102 -6.29 12.58 6.67
N ALA A 103 -5.73 13.76 6.83
CA ALA A 103 -4.46 13.95 7.51
C ALA A 103 -4.42 15.28 8.25
N LYS A 104 -3.58 15.35 9.27
CA LYS A 104 -3.13 16.60 9.90
C LYS A 104 -1.70 16.82 9.44
N ALA A 105 -1.42 17.96 8.86
CA ALA A 105 -0.09 18.30 8.35
C ALA A 105 0.21 19.80 8.54
N THR A 106 1.48 20.11 8.61
CA THR A 106 2.00 21.48 8.63
C THR A 106 3.06 21.63 7.54
N PRO A 107 2.79 22.39 6.45
CA PRO A 107 1.55 23.09 6.15
C PRO A 107 0.36 22.17 5.85
N PRO A 108 -0.90 22.65 5.93
CA PRO A 108 -2.09 21.83 5.70
C PRO A 108 -2.11 21.21 4.30
N LEU A 109 -2.55 19.95 4.21
CA LEU A 109 -2.74 19.23 2.94
C LEU A 109 -4.21 19.25 2.51
N PRO A 110 -4.51 19.25 1.21
CA PRO A 110 -5.83 18.92 0.68
C PRO A 110 -6.34 17.60 1.25
N GLN A 111 -7.63 17.54 1.57
CA GLN A 111 -8.30 16.37 2.10
C GLN A 111 -9.28 15.81 1.06
N GLY A 112 -9.66 14.53 1.21
CA GLY A 112 -10.69 13.91 0.38
C GLY A 112 -10.13 13.01 -0.71
N LEU A 113 -10.81 12.98 -1.86
CA LEU A 113 -10.44 12.09 -2.97
C LEU A 113 -9.13 12.53 -3.62
N MET A 114 -8.27 11.53 -3.86
CA MET A 114 -6.96 11.69 -4.47
C MET A 114 -6.80 10.73 -5.64
N ARG A 115 -6.13 11.15 -6.68
CA ARG A 115 -5.49 10.22 -7.63
C ARG A 115 -4.12 9.88 -7.05
N VAL A 116 -3.88 8.60 -6.84
CA VAL A 116 -2.62 8.11 -6.24
C VAL A 116 -1.85 7.33 -7.27
N THR A 117 -0.55 7.58 -7.34
CA THR A 117 0.40 6.80 -8.13
C THR A 117 1.52 6.32 -7.22
N VAL A 118 1.82 5.03 -7.31
CA VAL A 118 2.91 4.39 -6.59
C VAL A 118 3.80 3.65 -7.59
N VAL A 119 5.10 3.81 -7.46
CA VAL A 119 6.07 3.01 -8.21
C VAL A 119 6.83 2.12 -7.23
N VAL A 120 6.78 0.81 -7.49
CA VAL A 120 7.48 -0.21 -6.71
C VAL A 120 8.51 -0.87 -7.60
N VAL A 121 9.72 -1.02 -7.11
CA VAL A 121 10.81 -1.73 -7.79
C VAL A 121 11.25 -2.95 -7.01
N SER A 122 11.73 -3.98 -7.72
CA SER A 122 12.37 -5.14 -7.10
C SER A 122 13.88 -4.91 -7.04
N ASN A 123 14.43 -4.86 -5.84
CA ASN A 123 15.85 -4.73 -5.60
C ASN A 123 16.35 -5.95 -4.80
N LYS A 124 17.14 -6.82 -5.44
CA LYS A 124 17.69 -8.04 -4.84
C LYS A 124 16.60 -8.91 -4.17
N GLY A 125 15.44 -9.06 -4.84
CA GLY A 125 14.32 -9.86 -4.35
C GLY A 125 13.45 -9.18 -3.27
N ARG A 126 13.73 -7.91 -2.94
CA ARG A 126 12.91 -7.09 -2.04
C ARG A 126 12.20 -6.02 -2.85
N GLU A 127 10.90 -5.94 -2.70
CA GLU A 127 10.12 -4.83 -3.27
C GLU A 127 10.25 -3.59 -2.39
N GLN A 128 10.48 -2.44 -3.02
CA GLN A 128 10.61 -1.14 -2.37
C GLN A 128 9.84 -0.07 -3.15
N VAL A 129 9.22 0.85 -2.43
CA VAL A 129 8.56 2.01 -3.01
C VAL A 129 9.61 3.03 -3.40
N VAL A 130 9.60 3.46 -4.66
CA VAL A 130 10.48 4.51 -5.21
C VAL A 130 9.78 5.84 -5.33
N LEU A 131 8.48 5.81 -5.61
CA LEU A 131 7.66 7.01 -5.77
C LEU A 131 6.29 6.78 -5.13
N PHE A 132 5.83 7.77 -4.40
CA PHE A 132 4.43 7.97 -4.06
C PHE A 132 4.02 9.37 -4.48
N GLN A 133 2.88 9.47 -5.16
CA GLN A 133 2.28 10.77 -5.52
C GLN A 133 0.80 10.75 -5.24
N ALA A 134 0.30 11.82 -4.62
CA ALA A 134 -1.12 12.07 -4.42
C ALA A 134 -1.50 13.40 -5.09
N THR A 135 -2.57 13.37 -5.90
CA THR A 135 -3.11 14.56 -6.55
C THR A 135 -4.59 14.70 -6.19
N PRO A 136 -5.05 15.84 -5.66
CA PRO A 136 -6.45 16.04 -5.37
C PRO A 136 -7.33 15.87 -6.61
N VAL A 137 -8.44 15.13 -6.44
CA VAL A 137 -9.45 15.00 -7.48
C VAL A 137 -10.46 16.12 -7.28
N ILE A 138 -10.49 17.07 -8.20
CA ILE A 138 -11.51 18.09 -8.24
C ILE A 138 -12.74 17.48 -8.88
N ALA A 139 -13.85 17.43 -8.15
CA ALA A 139 -15.14 17.02 -8.68
C ALA A 139 -15.61 18.06 -9.71
N THR A 140 -15.57 17.69 -10.99
CA THR A 140 -16.17 18.48 -12.08
C THR A 140 -17.39 17.74 -12.61
N GLU A 141 -18.33 18.46 -13.22
CA GLU A 141 -19.46 17.82 -13.91
C GLU A 141 -18.95 16.78 -14.91
N GLY A 142 -19.50 15.57 -14.87
CA GLY A 142 -19.07 14.46 -15.71
C GLY A 142 -17.97 13.57 -15.13
N CYS A 143 -17.50 13.85 -13.93
CA CYS A 143 -16.60 12.94 -13.20
C CYS A 143 -17.36 12.11 -12.17
N ASN A 144 -17.20 10.78 -12.23
CA ASN A 144 -17.70 9.86 -11.21
C ASN A 144 -16.51 9.13 -10.59
N ASP A 145 -16.36 9.20 -9.25
CA ASP A 145 -15.27 8.55 -8.49
C ASP A 145 -13.86 8.82 -9.06
N GLY A 146 -13.63 10.04 -9.55
CA GLY A 146 -12.36 10.41 -10.18
C GLY A 146 -12.16 9.90 -11.60
N ASN A 147 -13.18 9.27 -12.19
CA ASN A 147 -13.22 8.95 -13.62
C ASN A 147 -13.99 10.04 -14.36
N CYS A 148 -13.27 10.87 -15.06
CA CYS A 148 -13.85 11.93 -15.88
C CYS A 148 -13.96 11.45 -17.33
N LYS A 149 -15.07 11.80 -18.01
CA LYS A 149 -15.12 11.69 -19.46
C LYS A 149 -14.23 12.79 -20.02
N ILE A 150 -13.17 12.41 -20.71
CA ILE A 150 -12.36 13.34 -21.50
C ILE A 150 -13.21 13.73 -22.69
N GLN A 151 -13.53 15.01 -22.82
CA GLN A 151 -14.19 15.56 -23.99
C GLN A 151 -13.18 15.80 -25.09
#